data_e58aaaee75dda6f650b76b32f58e5fa4
#
_entry.id   e58aaaee75dda6f650b76b32f58e5fa4
#
_cell.length_a   1.000
_cell.length_b   1.000
_cell.length_c   1.000
_cell.angle_alpha   90.00
_cell.angle_beta   90.00
_cell.angle_gamma   90.00
#
_symmetry.space_group_name_H-M   'P 1'
#
loop_
_entity.id
_entity.type
_entity.pdbx_description
1 polymer ?
#
loop_
_entity_poly.entity_id
_entity_poly.type
_entity_poly.pdbx_seq_one_letter_code
_entity_poly.pdbx_strand_id
1 'polypeptide(L)'
;MQILNARSLDPAGFTAALELQQRIDRERDPDLPVTPAAELRATFDDNATDHCRHQRVVAFADGSTAAAIGHVELNTDAANANLAGVEITPTDDRIAAAVLTELLRLARADGRTSVIAWGDHTPAAHAFWTGLGAELRYTEQESRLDPAAVDPELMAQWIAAGPADLELVHWARRCPEERIDALVATANAMNDAPTDDLEIADTVVDAAMVRAEIEARAARGLEYHGVLAVTSDGEAAGTTEVFINRHRPAVSWQWSTVVLPAHRGRRIGRWVKAAMWQRLRATEPDVTALQTGNAASNAHMLAINIEMGFKPTHMMGCWQADLEVLETALSRRE
;
A
#
# COMPACT_ATOMS: atom_id res chain seq x y z
N MET A 1 -29.65 0.52 8.81
CA MET A 1 -28.37 0.52 8.07
C MET A 1 -28.34 -0.69 7.15
N GLN A 2 -27.88 -0.52 5.91
CA GLN A 2 -27.73 -1.60 4.92
C GLN A 2 -26.27 -1.69 4.52
N ILE A 3 -25.72 -2.90 4.40
CA ILE A 3 -24.34 -3.12 3.93
C ILE A 3 -24.43 -3.94 2.65
N LEU A 4 -23.84 -3.43 1.57
CA LEU A 4 -23.88 -4.03 0.24
C LEU A 4 -22.47 -4.33 -0.26
N ASN A 5 -22.33 -5.37 -1.07
CA ASN A 5 -21.08 -5.63 -1.78
C ASN A 5 -20.84 -4.52 -2.80
N ALA A 6 -19.65 -3.92 -2.78
CA ALA A 6 -19.30 -2.76 -3.61
C ALA A 6 -19.41 -3.02 -5.13
N ARG A 7 -19.16 -4.26 -5.57
CA ARG A 7 -19.26 -4.66 -7.00
C ARG A 7 -20.71 -4.74 -7.49
N SER A 8 -21.66 -4.97 -6.60
CA SER A 8 -23.07 -5.12 -6.93
C SER A 8 -23.90 -3.85 -6.76
N LEU A 9 -23.25 -2.72 -6.48
CA LEU A 9 -23.94 -1.44 -6.36
C LEU A 9 -24.60 -1.03 -7.68
N ASP A 10 -25.83 -0.59 -7.60
CA ASP A 10 -26.47 0.11 -8.70
C ASP A 10 -25.83 1.48 -8.95
N PRO A 11 -26.17 2.20 -10.03
CA PRO A 11 -25.57 3.50 -10.33
C PRO A 11 -25.71 4.54 -9.21
N ALA A 12 -26.84 4.54 -8.48
CA ALA A 12 -27.08 5.49 -7.39
C ALA A 12 -26.20 5.16 -6.17
N GLY A 13 -26.12 3.88 -5.79
CA GLY A 13 -25.26 3.42 -4.71
C GLY A 13 -23.77 3.66 -5.02
N PHE A 14 -23.34 3.46 -6.26
CA PHE A 14 -21.98 3.79 -6.66
C PHE A 14 -21.70 5.30 -6.58
N THR A 15 -22.61 6.15 -7.00
CA THR A 15 -22.47 7.61 -6.88
C THR A 15 -22.32 8.02 -5.43
N ALA A 16 -23.16 7.49 -4.53
CA ALA A 16 -23.06 7.79 -3.10
C ALA A 16 -21.71 7.34 -2.50
N ALA A 17 -21.19 6.16 -2.91
CA ALA A 17 -19.88 5.68 -2.48
C ALA A 17 -18.76 6.58 -3.01
N LEU A 18 -18.86 7.08 -4.25
CA LEU A 18 -17.90 8.01 -4.82
C LEU A 18 -17.90 9.37 -4.09
N GLU A 19 -19.07 9.90 -3.77
CA GLU A 19 -19.20 11.14 -2.99
C GLU A 19 -18.58 11.00 -1.61
N LEU A 20 -18.77 9.86 -0.94
CA LEU A 20 -18.13 9.54 0.32
C LEU A 20 -16.61 9.52 0.16
N GLN A 21 -16.06 8.77 -0.79
CA GLN A 21 -14.63 8.68 -1.04
C GLN A 21 -14.02 10.06 -1.32
N GLN A 22 -14.65 10.85 -2.18
CA GLN A 22 -14.17 12.20 -2.51
C GLN A 22 -14.24 13.18 -1.35
N ARG A 23 -15.18 12.99 -0.41
CA ARG A 23 -15.21 13.77 0.83
C ARG A 23 -14.01 13.41 1.72
N ILE A 24 -13.74 12.12 1.90
CA ILE A 24 -12.60 11.64 2.67
C ILE A 24 -11.29 12.15 2.07
N ASP A 25 -11.12 12.08 0.74
CA ASP A 25 -9.93 12.59 0.06
C ASP A 25 -9.68 14.08 0.35
N ARG A 26 -10.75 14.92 0.29
CA ARG A 26 -10.64 16.37 0.56
C ARG A 26 -10.30 16.67 2.01
N GLU A 27 -10.79 15.86 2.94
CA GLU A 27 -10.52 16.01 4.38
C GLU A 27 -9.08 15.57 4.71
N ARG A 28 -8.61 14.50 4.07
CA ARG A 28 -7.28 13.94 4.30
C ARG A 28 -6.18 14.74 3.62
N ASP A 29 -6.33 15.02 2.34
CA ASP A 29 -5.32 15.65 1.49
C ASP A 29 -5.95 16.75 0.60
N PRO A 30 -6.31 17.92 1.15
CA PRO A 30 -7.07 18.96 0.44
C PRO A 30 -6.35 19.52 -0.79
N ASP A 31 -5.02 19.39 -0.85
CA ASP A 31 -4.17 19.86 -1.95
C ASP A 31 -4.07 18.85 -3.12
N LEU A 32 -4.61 17.64 -2.95
CA LEU A 32 -4.55 16.61 -3.96
C LEU A 32 -5.88 16.45 -4.71
N PRO A 33 -5.85 16.04 -5.99
CA PRO A 33 -7.08 15.72 -6.71
C PRO A 33 -7.79 14.53 -6.05
N VAL A 34 -9.12 14.63 -5.99
CA VAL A 34 -9.98 13.56 -5.43
C VAL A 34 -10.06 12.36 -6.37
N THR A 35 -10.41 11.21 -5.83
CA THR A 35 -10.60 9.95 -6.55
C THR A 35 -11.65 10.09 -7.66
N PRO A 36 -11.31 9.89 -8.94
CA PRO A 36 -12.27 9.89 -10.02
C PRO A 36 -13.09 8.60 -10.05
N ALA A 37 -14.27 8.65 -10.67
CA ALA A 37 -15.18 7.51 -10.77
C ALA A 37 -14.52 6.25 -11.38
N ALA A 38 -13.65 6.42 -12.38
CA ALA A 38 -12.96 5.31 -13.02
C ALA A 38 -12.01 4.58 -12.07
N GLU A 39 -11.29 5.31 -11.22
CA GLU A 39 -10.38 4.74 -10.22
C GLU A 39 -11.16 3.96 -9.16
N LEU A 40 -12.23 4.56 -8.60
CA LEU A 40 -13.06 3.87 -7.61
C LEU A 40 -13.74 2.62 -8.21
N ARG A 41 -14.19 2.70 -9.48
CA ARG A 41 -14.76 1.55 -10.17
C ARG A 41 -13.73 0.43 -10.32
N ALA A 42 -12.53 0.74 -10.80
CA ALA A 42 -11.44 -0.22 -10.93
C ALA A 42 -11.08 -0.85 -9.57
N THR A 43 -11.10 -0.07 -8.49
CA THR A 43 -10.89 -0.57 -7.13
C THR A 43 -12.01 -1.51 -6.68
N PHE A 44 -13.27 -1.20 -6.96
CA PHE A 44 -14.41 -2.06 -6.58
C PHE A 44 -14.48 -3.34 -7.42
N ASP A 45 -14.04 -3.29 -8.68
CA ASP A 45 -14.01 -4.45 -9.57
C ASP A 45 -12.82 -5.38 -9.31
N ASP A 46 -11.76 -4.87 -8.66
CA ASP A 46 -10.62 -5.67 -8.23
C ASP A 46 -11.03 -6.68 -7.14
N ASN A 47 -10.83 -7.96 -7.42
CA ASN A 47 -11.26 -9.05 -6.52
C ASN A 47 -10.16 -10.03 -6.14
N ALA A 48 -9.05 -10.04 -6.84
CA ALA A 48 -7.92 -10.90 -6.53
C ALA A 48 -6.62 -10.43 -7.19
N THR A 49 -5.54 -10.58 -6.45
CA THR A 49 -4.19 -10.73 -6.95
C THR A 49 -3.76 -12.17 -6.74
N ASP A 50 -2.56 -12.57 -7.17
CA ASP A 50 -2.07 -13.93 -6.90
C ASP A 50 -1.86 -14.22 -5.41
N HIS A 51 -1.72 -13.16 -4.60
CA HIS A 51 -1.46 -13.26 -3.16
C HIS A 51 -2.67 -13.00 -2.29
N CYS A 52 -3.68 -12.29 -2.81
CA CYS A 52 -4.81 -11.82 -2.01
C CYS A 52 -6.10 -11.86 -2.80
N ARG A 53 -7.19 -12.22 -2.12
CA ARG A 53 -8.56 -11.96 -2.60
C ARG A 53 -9.12 -10.76 -1.86
N HIS A 54 -9.75 -9.87 -2.60
CA HIS A 54 -10.31 -8.63 -2.06
C HIS A 54 -11.83 -8.67 -2.08
N GLN A 55 -12.45 -8.28 -0.98
CA GLN A 55 -13.89 -8.02 -0.93
C GLN A 55 -14.12 -6.65 -0.31
N ARG A 56 -15.02 -5.88 -0.92
CA ARG A 56 -15.34 -4.54 -0.47
C ARG A 56 -16.83 -4.39 -0.26
N VAL A 57 -17.20 -3.69 0.80
CA VAL A 57 -18.57 -3.42 1.17
C VAL A 57 -18.79 -1.92 1.35
N VAL A 58 -20.01 -1.46 1.11
CA VAL A 58 -20.41 -0.08 1.37
C VAL A 58 -21.59 -0.10 2.34
N ALA A 59 -21.47 0.62 3.43
CA ALA A 59 -22.52 0.82 4.40
C ALA A 59 -23.35 2.07 4.07
N PHE A 60 -24.68 1.92 4.06
CA PHE A 60 -25.64 2.99 3.83
C PHE A 60 -26.43 3.26 5.11
N ALA A 61 -26.38 4.49 5.62
CA ALA A 61 -27.02 4.87 6.88
C ALA A 61 -28.56 4.83 6.79
N ASP A 62 -29.11 5.35 5.70
CA ASP A 62 -30.55 5.53 5.43
C ASP A 62 -31.03 4.85 4.13
N GLY A 63 -30.22 3.97 3.56
CA GLY A 63 -30.48 3.29 2.29
C GLY A 63 -30.03 4.04 1.04
N SER A 64 -29.65 5.31 1.15
CA SER A 64 -29.19 6.14 0.04
C SER A 64 -27.85 6.82 0.27
N THR A 65 -27.53 7.18 1.52
CA THR A 65 -26.30 7.91 1.88
C THR A 65 -25.21 6.93 2.31
N ALA A 66 -24.12 6.85 1.55
CA ALA A 66 -22.96 6.05 1.92
C ALA A 66 -22.27 6.66 3.15
N ALA A 67 -22.01 5.84 4.15
CA ALA A 67 -21.48 6.22 5.45
C ALA A 67 -20.10 5.62 5.73
N ALA A 68 -19.79 4.45 5.17
CA ALA A 68 -18.46 3.85 5.25
C ALA A 68 -18.22 2.90 4.07
N ILE A 69 -16.95 2.75 3.71
CA ILE A 69 -16.46 1.68 2.84
C ILE A 69 -15.60 0.77 3.70
N GLY A 70 -15.88 -0.53 3.65
CA GLY A 70 -15.06 -1.56 4.28
C GLY A 70 -14.36 -2.41 3.23
N HIS A 71 -13.16 -2.83 3.53
CA HIS A 71 -12.35 -3.71 2.71
C HIS A 71 -11.84 -4.88 3.55
N VAL A 72 -11.92 -6.10 3.03
CA VAL A 72 -11.21 -7.25 3.57
C VAL A 72 -10.31 -7.85 2.51
N GLU A 73 -9.08 -8.05 2.90
CA GLU A 73 -8.04 -8.73 2.15
C GLU A 73 -7.82 -10.12 2.75
N LEU A 74 -7.91 -11.14 1.91
CA LEU A 74 -7.77 -12.54 2.30
C LEU A 74 -6.52 -13.09 1.65
N ASN A 75 -5.45 -13.19 2.42
CA ASN A 75 -4.15 -13.64 1.94
C ASN A 75 -4.26 -15.09 1.40
N THR A 76 -3.67 -15.36 0.23
CA THR A 76 -3.66 -16.69 -0.40
C THR A 76 -2.33 -17.42 -0.22
N ASP A 77 -1.30 -16.74 0.31
CA ASP A 77 -0.05 -17.38 0.72
C ASP A 77 -0.33 -18.38 1.87
N ALA A 78 0.18 -19.60 1.72
CA ALA A 78 -0.03 -20.67 2.70
C ALA A 78 0.52 -20.32 4.10
N ALA A 79 1.61 -19.55 4.18
CA ALA A 79 2.22 -19.15 5.44
C ALA A 79 1.35 -18.14 6.22
N ASN A 80 0.56 -17.33 5.51
CA ASN A 80 -0.31 -16.30 6.05
C ASN A 80 -1.80 -16.58 5.80
N ALA A 81 -2.16 -17.83 5.46
CA ALA A 81 -3.53 -18.21 5.14
C ALA A 81 -4.53 -18.07 6.31
N ASN A 82 -4.05 -17.86 7.53
CA ASN A 82 -4.85 -17.56 8.71
C ASN A 82 -5.20 -16.07 8.86
N LEU A 83 -4.54 -15.18 8.10
CA LEU A 83 -4.68 -13.73 8.23
C LEU A 83 -5.77 -13.16 7.32
N ALA A 84 -6.52 -12.18 7.83
CA ALA A 84 -7.33 -11.26 7.09
C ALA A 84 -6.87 -9.83 7.36
N GLY A 85 -6.55 -9.07 6.31
CA GLY A 85 -6.39 -7.63 6.39
C GLY A 85 -7.74 -6.94 6.36
N VAL A 86 -8.01 -5.96 7.21
CA VAL A 86 -9.25 -5.17 7.18
C VAL A 86 -8.95 -3.69 7.20
N GLU A 87 -9.73 -2.93 6.42
CA GLU A 87 -9.71 -1.48 6.42
C GLU A 87 -11.14 -0.96 6.45
N ILE A 88 -11.37 0.11 7.19
CA ILE A 88 -12.67 0.79 7.24
C ILE A 88 -12.39 2.28 7.09
N THR A 89 -13.07 2.93 6.15
CA THR A 89 -12.96 4.38 6.01
C THR A 89 -13.39 5.09 7.30
N PRO A 90 -12.82 6.28 7.62
CA PRO A 90 -13.20 7.03 8.82
C PRO A 90 -14.72 7.24 8.91
N THR A 91 -15.28 6.87 10.06
CA THR A 91 -16.72 6.95 10.35
C THR A 91 -16.94 6.88 11.87
N ASP A 92 -18.19 6.97 12.33
CA ASP A 92 -18.49 6.76 13.74
C ASP A 92 -18.38 5.29 14.17
N ASP A 93 -18.12 5.05 15.47
CA ASP A 93 -17.86 3.72 16.04
C ASP A 93 -19.03 2.72 15.78
N ARG A 94 -20.26 3.18 15.69
CA ARG A 94 -21.41 2.30 15.47
C ARG A 94 -21.42 1.77 14.04
N ILE A 95 -21.14 2.64 13.08
CA ILE A 95 -21.04 2.26 11.66
C ILE A 95 -19.80 1.40 11.46
N ALA A 96 -18.66 1.79 12.05
CA ALA A 96 -17.43 1.01 12.00
C ALA A 96 -17.63 -0.40 12.56
N ALA A 97 -18.28 -0.56 13.71
CA ALA A 97 -18.59 -1.86 14.31
C ALA A 97 -19.45 -2.75 13.40
N ALA A 98 -20.47 -2.18 12.77
CA ALA A 98 -21.33 -2.94 11.87
C ALA A 98 -20.62 -3.35 10.57
N VAL A 99 -19.78 -2.46 9.99
CA VAL A 99 -18.94 -2.80 8.84
C VAL A 99 -17.93 -3.88 9.22
N LEU A 100 -17.27 -3.74 10.37
CA LEU A 100 -16.35 -4.75 10.88
C LEU A 100 -17.03 -6.10 11.06
N THR A 101 -18.24 -6.16 11.63
CA THR A 101 -19.00 -7.40 11.78
C THR A 101 -19.16 -8.11 10.43
N GLU A 102 -19.49 -7.38 9.37
CA GLU A 102 -19.61 -7.97 8.02
C GLU A 102 -18.25 -8.44 7.46
N LEU A 103 -17.18 -7.64 7.64
CA LEU A 103 -15.82 -8.03 7.20
C LEU A 103 -15.34 -9.29 7.94
N LEU A 104 -15.58 -9.39 9.26
CA LEU A 104 -15.24 -10.58 10.05
C LEU A 104 -16.06 -11.80 9.60
N ARG A 105 -17.33 -11.63 9.27
CA ARG A 105 -18.17 -12.71 8.70
C ARG A 105 -17.57 -13.24 7.39
N LEU A 106 -17.07 -12.34 6.51
CA LEU A 106 -16.40 -12.72 5.27
C LEU A 106 -15.08 -13.44 5.54
N ALA A 107 -14.26 -12.92 6.45
CA ALA A 107 -13.00 -13.53 6.88
C ALA A 107 -13.22 -14.92 7.49
N ARG A 108 -14.21 -15.08 8.38
CA ARG A 108 -14.59 -16.34 9.00
C ARG A 108 -15.06 -17.37 7.98
N ALA A 109 -15.88 -16.97 7.01
CA ALA A 109 -16.34 -17.83 5.93
C ALA A 109 -15.20 -18.37 5.07
N ASP A 110 -14.08 -17.66 5.04
CA ASP A 110 -12.85 -18.05 4.34
C ASP A 110 -11.83 -18.78 5.25
N GLY A 111 -12.20 -19.09 6.48
CA GLY A 111 -11.37 -19.85 7.43
C GLY A 111 -10.29 -19.04 8.14
N ARG A 112 -10.37 -17.69 8.13
CA ARG A 112 -9.41 -16.83 8.81
C ARG A 112 -9.60 -16.88 10.32
N THR A 113 -8.49 -16.77 11.05
CA THR A 113 -8.49 -16.81 12.51
C THR A 113 -7.83 -15.59 13.15
N SER A 114 -7.03 -14.84 12.39
CA SER A 114 -6.37 -13.60 12.84
C SER A 114 -6.70 -12.44 11.90
N VAL A 115 -6.80 -11.25 12.46
CA VAL A 115 -7.15 -10.01 11.75
C VAL A 115 -6.08 -8.97 11.99
N ILE A 116 -5.64 -8.35 10.90
CA ILE A 116 -4.78 -7.18 10.88
C ILE A 116 -5.59 -6.01 10.37
N ALA A 117 -5.80 -5.00 11.20
CA ALA A 117 -6.60 -3.82 10.88
C ALA A 117 -5.72 -2.63 10.58
N TRP A 118 -5.86 -2.05 9.39
CA TRP A 118 -5.15 -0.85 8.96
C TRP A 118 -6.04 0.38 9.03
N GLY A 119 -5.47 1.51 9.43
CA GLY A 119 -6.17 2.79 9.44
C GLY A 119 -5.32 3.93 9.98
N ASP A 120 -5.83 5.17 9.86
CA ASP A 120 -5.16 6.33 10.43
C ASP A 120 -4.96 6.16 11.94
N HIS A 121 -3.73 6.35 12.43
CA HIS A 121 -3.39 6.25 13.85
C HIS A 121 -3.84 7.51 14.60
N THR A 122 -5.15 7.64 14.79
CA THR A 122 -5.76 8.69 15.60
C THR A 122 -6.12 8.18 16.99
N PRO A 123 -6.30 9.06 18.01
CA PRO A 123 -6.79 8.64 19.31
C PRO A 123 -8.13 7.89 19.26
N ALA A 124 -9.03 8.27 18.36
CA ALA A 124 -10.33 7.61 18.17
C ALA A 124 -10.17 6.20 17.60
N ALA A 125 -9.40 6.03 16.51
CA ALA A 125 -9.14 4.73 15.94
C ALA A 125 -8.42 3.81 16.93
N HIS A 126 -7.43 4.34 17.66
CA HIS A 126 -6.74 3.59 18.69
C HIS A 126 -7.69 3.10 19.79
N ALA A 127 -8.58 3.99 20.30
CA ALA A 127 -9.57 3.63 21.30
C ALA A 127 -10.59 2.60 20.78
N PHE A 128 -11.03 2.73 19.52
CA PHE A 128 -11.93 1.78 18.88
C PHE A 128 -11.35 0.37 18.84
N TRP A 129 -10.14 0.21 18.27
CA TRP A 129 -9.51 -1.08 18.10
C TRP A 129 -9.09 -1.72 19.43
N THR A 130 -8.46 -0.96 20.35
CA THR A 130 -8.08 -1.47 21.66
C THR A 130 -9.30 -1.81 22.54
N GLY A 131 -10.38 -1.03 22.40
CA GLY A 131 -11.66 -1.34 23.04
C GLY A 131 -12.35 -2.61 22.52
N LEU A 132 -11.92 -3.15 21.37
CA LEU A 132 -12.31 -4.47 20.85
C LEU A 132 -11.31 -5.58 21.20
N GLY A 133 -10.22 -5.24 21.89
CA GLY A 133 -9.18 -6.21 22.30
C GLY A 133 -8.06 -6.38 21.27
N ALA A 134 -7.99 -5.56 20.23
CA ALA A 134 -6.86 -5.56 19.31
C ALA A 134 -5.67 -4.77 19.89
N GLU A 135 -4.46 -5.22 19.58
CA GLU A 135 -3.22 -4.59 20.01
C GLU A 135 -2.58 -3.84 18.84
N LEU A 136 -2.09 -2.62 19.09
CA LEU A 136 -1.29 -1.88 18.10
C LEU A 136 0.06 -2.57 17.97
N ARG A 137 0.33 -3.19 16.84
CA ARG A 137 1.53 -4.00 16.61
C ARG A 137 2.54 -3.33 15.66
N TYR A 138 2.08 -2.37 14.85
CA TYR A 138 2.93 -1.69 13.87
C TYR A 138 2.41 -0.28 13.62
N THR A 139 3.33 0.63 13.37
CA THR A 139 3.00 1.99 12.91
C THR A 139 3.84 2.35 11.69
N GLU A 140 3.21 3.08 10.78
CA GLU A 140 3.83 3.52 9.54
C GLU A 140 3.72 5.04 9.39
N GLN A 141 4.85 5.67 9.07
CA GLN A 141 4.87 7.07 8.67
C GLN A 141 4.62 7.17 7.17
N GLU A 142 3.46 7.69 6.80
CA GLU A 142 3.23 8.15 5.44
C GLU A 142 3.91 9.49 5.20
N SER A 143 4.45 9.65 4.00
CA SER A 143 5.16 10.85 3.59
C SER A 143 4.87 11.17 2.13
N ARG A 144 4.99 12.44 1.76
CA ARG A 144 4.74 12.93 0.40
C ARG A 144 5.90 13.75 -0.11
N LEU A 145 6.24 13.53 -1.38
CA LEU A 145 7.25 14.26 -2.13
C LEU A 145 6.57 15.01 -3.28
N ASP A 146 6.89 16.27 -3.44
CA ASP A 146 6.74 16.99 -4.72
C ASP A 146 8.01 16.76 -5.56
N PRO A 147 7.94 16.00 -6.67
CA PRO A 147 9.12 15.74 -7.50
C PRO A 147 9.74 16.98 -8.11
N ALA A 148 8.99 18.08 -8.25
CA ALA A 148 9.49 19.35 -8.77
C ALA A 148 10.28 20.15 -7.71
N ALA A 149 10.05 19.90 -6.42
CA ALA A 149 10.74 20.55 -5.32
C ALA A 149 12.03 19.84 -4.88
N VAL A 150 12.33 18.67 -5.47
CA VAL A 150 13.57 17.92 -5.17
C VAL A 150 14.79 18.67 -5.70
N ASP A 151 15.85 18.75 -4.88
CA ASP A 151 17.12 19.37 -5.28
C ASP A 151 17.80 18.53 -6.38
N PRO A 152 17.94 19.06 -7.61
CA PRO A 152 18.55 18.33 -8.70
C PRO A 152 20.06 18.13 -8.51
N GLU A 153 20.74 19.02 -7.76
CA GLU A 153 22.18 18.89 -7.48
C GLU A 153 22.42 17.72 -6.51
N LEU A 154 21.60 17.59 -5.49
CA LEU A 154 21.64 16.44 -4.58
C LEU A 154 21.38 15.12 -5.33
N MET A 155 20.42 15.09 -6.25
CA MET A 155 20.16 13.90 -7.06
C MET A 155 21.33 13.57 -7.98
N ALA A 156 21.96 14.58 -8.59
CA ALA A 156 23.18 14.37 -9.40
C ALA A 156 24.34 13.81 -8.55
N GLN A 157 24.52 14.30 -7.32
CA GLN A 157 25.51 13.76 -6.38
C GLN A 157 25.23 12.30 -6.01
N TRP A 158 23.96 11.94 -5.76
CA TRP A 158 23.60 10.56 -5.46
C TRP A 158 23.84 9.62 -6.65
N ILE A 159 23.57 10.10 -7.88
CA ILE A 159 23.86 9.35 -9.10
C ILE A 159 25.35 9.16 -9.28
N ALA A 160 26.14 10.22 -9.13
CA ALA A 160 27.61 10.16 -9.29
C ALA A 160 28.31 9.29 -8.21
N ALA A 161 27.68 9.14 -7.05
CA ALA A 161 28.16 8.29 -5.95
C ALA A 161 27.77 6.82 -6.10
N GLY A 162 27.09 6.44 -7.18
CA GLY A 162 26.73 5.05 -7.48
C GLY A 162 27.96 4.14 -7.62
N PRO A 163 27.86 2.88 -7.21
CA PRO A 163 28.99 1.93 -7.32
C PRO A 163 29.35 1.67 -8.79
N ALA A 164 30.64 1.81 -9.12
CA ALA A 164 31.14 1.69 -10.50
C ALA A 164 31.12 0.23 -11.04
N ASP A 165 30.97 -0.75 -10.17
CA ASP A 165 30.87 -2.18 -10.50
C ASP A 165 29.43 -2.65 -10.67
N LEU A 166 28.44 -1.76 -10.59
CA LEU A 166 27.04 -2.04 -10.78
C LEU A 166 26.44 -1.25 -11.94
N GLU A 167 25.41 -1.80 -12.57
CA GLU A 167 24.67 -1.17 -13.64
C GLU A 167 23.20 -0.93 -13.20
N LEU A 168 22.58 0.12 -13.77
CA LEU A 168 21.15 0.36 -13.59
C LEU A 168 20.34 -0.10 -14.79
N VAL A 169 19.34 -0.93 -14.53
CA VAL A 169 18.31 -1.32 -15.49
C VAL A 169 17.02 -0.59 -15.17
N HIS A 170 16.44 0.06 -16.16
CA HIS A 170 15.21 0.83 -16.03
C HIS A 170 14.12 0.24 -16.91
N TRP A 171 12.88 0.22 -16.41
CA TRP A 171 11.71 -0.14 -17.22
C TRP A 171 10.46 0.63 -16.81
N ALA A 172 9.46 0.60 -17.70
CA ALA A 172 8.09 1.00 -17.45
C ALA A 172 7.17 -0.13 -17.88
N ARG A 173 6.08 -0.34 -17.16
CA ARG A 173 5.04 -1.35 -17.32
C ARG A 173 5.46 -2.78 -17.00
N ARG A 174 6.54 -3.27 -17.57
CA ARG A 174 7.02 -4.65 -17.38
C ARG A 174 8.52 -4.67 -17.14
N CYS A 175 8.95 -5.47 -16.17
CA CYS A 175 10.35 -5.80 -16.01
C CYS A 175 10.84 -6.59 -17.24
N PRO A 176 12.05 -6.31 -17.79
CA PRO A 176 12.65 -7.17 -18.80
C PRO A 176 12.72 -8.63 -18.33
N GLU A 177 12.36 -9.57 -19.20
CA GLU A 177 12.21 -10.98 -18.82
C GLU A 177 13.53 -11.58 -18.28
N GLU A 178 14.65 -11.16 -18.85
CA GLU A 178 15.99 -11.56 -18.42
C GLU A 178 16.40 -10.99 -17.04
N ARG A 179 15.57 -10.13 -16.45
CA ARG A 179 15.79 -9.49 -15.14
C ARG A 179 14.77 -9.90 -14.09
N ILE A 180 13.82 -10.74 -14.46
CA ILE A 180 12.73 -11.12 -13.56
C ILE A 180 13.23 -11.84 -12.30
N ASP A 181 14.23 -12.73 -12.42
CA ASP A 181 14.79 -13.44 -11.27
C ASP A 181 15.52 -12.49 -10.32
N ALA A 182 16.20 -11.48 -10.85
CA ALA A 182 16.82 -10.42 -10.05
C ALA A 182 15.76 -9.57 -9.32
N LEU A 183 14.63 -9.28 -9.96
CA LEU A 183 13.51 -8.59 -9.31
C LEU A 183 12.88 -9.47 -8.22
N VAL A 184 12.69 -10.76 -8.45
CA VAL A 184 12.23 -11.74 -7.45
C VAL A 184 13.14 -11.75 -6.21
N ALA A 185 14.47 -11.72 -6.42
CA ALA A 185 15.42 -11.67 -5.32
C ALA A 185 15.24 -10.41 -4.45
N THR A 186 14.95 -9.25 -5.08
CA THR A 186 14.67 -8.02 -4.31
C THR A 186 13.31 -8.05 -3.62
N ALA A 187 12.30 -8.65 -4.24
CA ALA A 187 10.97 -8.82 -3.63
C ALA A 187 11.06 -9.70 -2.37
N ASN A 188 11.76 -10.83 -2.43
CA ASN A 188 11.98 -11.69 -1.27
C ASN A 188 12.83 -11.03 -0.17
N ALA A 189 13.74 -10.12 -0.52
CA ALA A 189 14.53 -9.36 0.46
C ALA A 189 13.70 -8.31 1.23
N MET A 190 12.45 -8.06 0.83
CA MET A 190 11.50 -7.26 1.62
C MET A 190 11.12 -7.92 2.95
N ASN A 191 11.27 -9.23 3.10
CA ASN A 191 11.08 -9.93 4.37
C ASN A 191 12.05 -9.46 5.47
N ASP A 192 13.18 -8.80 5.09
CA ASP A 192 14.10 -8.15 6.04
C ASP A 192 13.58 -6.76 6.52
N ALA A 193 12.47 -6.25 5.98
CA ALA A 193 11.92 -4.97 6.41
C ALA A 193 11.31 -5.09 7.82
N PRO A 194 11.39 -4.04 8.64
CA PRO A 194 10.77 -4.07 9.96
C PRO A 194 9.27 -4.31 9.87
N THR A 195 8.79 -5.30 10.59
CA THR A 195 7.36 -5.59 10.81
C THR A 195 6.94 -5.32 12.25
N ASP A 196 7.88 -4.82 13.08
CA ASP A 196 7.75 -4.57 14.50
C ASP A 196 7.17 -5.83 15.22
N ASP A 197 6.02 -5.71 15.91
CA ASP A 197 5.41 -6.82 16.66
C ASP A 197 4.29 -7.54 15.86
N LEU A 198 4.14 -7.29 14.55
CA LEU A 198 3.15 -7.99 13.72
C LEU A 198 3.45 -9.48 13.63
N GLU A 199 2.46 -10.30 13.90
CA GLU A 199 2.50 -11.74 13.69
C GLU A 199 2.16 -12.06 12.25
N ILE A 200 3.15 -11.89 11.35
CA ILE A 200 3.08 -12.18 9.92
C ILE A 200 4.29 -13.02 9.52
N ALA A 201 4.08 -14.07 8.77
CA ALA A 201 5.16 -14.91 8.26
C ALA A 201 5.77 -14.33 6.99
N ASP A 202 7.04 -14.65 6.75
CA ASP A 202 7.72 -14.31 5.50
C ASP A 202 6.97 -14.88 4.30
N THR A 203 6.77 -14.05 3.29
CA THR A 203 6.18 -14.47 2.02
C THR A 203 7.29 -14.79 1.02
N VAL A 204 7.25 -15.98 0.43
CA VAL A 204 8.16 -16.36 -0.65
C VAL A 204 7.45 -16.16 -1.98
N VAL A 205 7.94 -15.21 -2.75
CA VAL A 205 7.41 -14.91 -4.09
C VAL A 205 8.29 -15.51 -5.17
N ASP A 206 7.66 -15.92 -6.28
CA ASP A 206 8.32 -16.38 -7.50
C ASP A 206 8.05 -15.43 -8.68
N ALA A 207 8.61 -15.76 -9.83
CA ALA A 207 8.48 -14.93 -11.02
C ALA A 207 7.04 -14.86 -11.56
N ALA A 208 6.23 -15.90 -11.37
CA ALA A 208 4.83 -15.89 -11.80
C ALA A 208 4.02 -14.94 -10.93
N MET A 209 4.24 -14.99 -9.63
CA MET A 209 3.61 -14.12 -8.66
C MET A 209 3.94 -12.63 -8.89
N VAL A 210 5.22 -12.31 -9.14
CA VAL A 210 5.64 -10.93 -9.47
C VAL A 210 4.96 -10.41 -10.73
N ARG A 211 4.87 -11.25 -11.80
CA ARG A 211 4.19 -10.87 -13.04
C ARG A 211 2.70 -10.63 -12.82
N ALA A 212 2.05 -11.52 -12.11
CA ALA A 212 0.62 -11.43 -11.85
C ALA A 212 0.26 -10.21 -11.00
N GLU A 213 1.07 -9.87 -9.99
CA GLU A 213 0.90 -8.65 -9.20
C GLU A 213 1.03 -7.38 -10.06
N ILE A 214 2.04 -7.32 -10.93
CA ILE A 214 2.21 -6.18 -11.87
C ILE A 214 0.99 -6.08 -12.80
N GLU A 215 0.48 -7.20 -13.33
CA GLU A 215 -0.69 -7.22 -14.21
C GLU A 215 -1.99 -6.84 -13.48
N ALA A 216 -2.19 -7.33 -12.26
CA ALA A 216 -3.35 -6.97 -11.44
C ALA A 216 -3.38 -5.47 -11.12
N ARG A 217 -2.24 -4.89 -10.77
CA ARG A 217 -2.12 -3.44 -10.54
C ARG A 217 -2.36 -2.64 -11.83
N ALA A 218 -1.82 -3.11 -12.96
CA ALA A 218 -2.05 -2.47 -14.26
C ALA A 218 -3.55 -2.47 -14.65
N ALA A 219 -4.28 -3.55 -14.34
CA ALA A 219 -5.73 -3.62 -14.55
C ALA A 219 -6.50 -2.56 -13.73
N ARG A 220 -5.94 -2.12 -12.59
CA ARG A 220 -6.46 -1.03 -11.76
C ARG A 220 -6.00 0.36 -12.22
N GLY A 221 -5.26 0.45 -13.32
CA GLY A 221 -4.70 1.71 -13.82
C GLY A 221 -3.42 2.16 -13.10
N LEU A 222 -2.74 1.26 -12.37
CA LEU A 222 -1.48 1.53 -11.69
C LEU A 222 -0.33 1.03 -12.56
N GLU A 223 0.35 1.93 -13.27
CA GLU A 223 1.47 1.57 -14.14
C GLU A 223 2.77 1.44 -13.36
N TYR A 224 3.41 0.30 -13.49
CA TYR A 224 4.63 -0.07 -12.79
C TYR A 224 5.89 0.51 -13.45
N HIS A 225 6.74 1.16 -12.66
CA HIS A 225 8.07 1.64 -13.04
C HIS A 225 9.12 1.08 -12.07
N GLY A 226 10.23 0.59 -12.59
CA GLY A 226 11.30 0.04 -11.79
C GLY A 226 12.69 0.55 -12.19
N VAL A 227 13.57 0.60 -11.19
CA VAL A 227 15.02 0.78 -11.34
C VAL A 227 15.70 -0.30 -10.52
N LEU A 228 16.49 -1.14 -11.17
CA LEU A 228 17.22 -2.25 -10.57
C LEU A 228 18.70 -2.04 -10.74
N ALA A 229 19.46 -2.08 -9.66
CA ALA A 229 20.90 -2.15 -9.67
C ALA A 229 21.33 -3.61 -9.76
N VAL A 230 22.18 -3.93 -10.74
CA VAL A 230 22.67 -5.29 -10.99
C VAL A 230 24.19 -5.33 -11.09
N THR A 231 24.74 -6.49 -10.79
CA THR A 231 26.16 -6.81 -11.02
C THR A 231 26.42 -7.11 -12.51
N SER A 232 27.66 -7.23 -12.92
CA SER A 232 28.05 -7.54 -14.31
C SER A 232 27.53 -8.90 -14.80
N ASP A 233 27.28 -9.86 -13.90
CA ASP A 233 26.69 -11.15 -14.16
C ASP A 233 25.15 -11.18 -14.04
N GLY A 234 24.57 -10.01 -13.75
CA GLY A 234 23.11 -9.79 -13.76
C GLY A 234 22.41 -10.09 -12.45
N GLU A 235 23.13 -10.36 -11.37
CA GLU A 235 22.56 -10.53 -10.03
C GLU A 235 22.04 -9.20 -9.45
N ALA A 236 20.96 -9.26 -8.66
CA ALA A 236 20.42 -8.08 -8.03
C ALA A 236 21.31 -7.54 -6.93
N ALA A 237 21.44 -6.22 -6.88
CA ALA A 237 22.07 -5.51 -5.75
C ALA A 237 21.05 -4.67 -4.97
N GLY A 238 20.03 -4.15 -5.64
CA GLY A 238 18.95 -3.40 -5.03
C GLY A 238 17.99 -2.82 -6.07
N THR A 239 16.81 -2.42 -5.63
CA THR A 239 15.74 -1.88 -6.49
C THR A 239 15.03 -0.71 -5.86
N THR A 240 14.33 0.07 -6.68
CA THR A 240 13.26 0.96 -6.26
C THR A 240 12.12 0.93 -7.28
N GLU A 241 10.89 1.02 -6.80
CA GLU A 241 9.68 0.82 -7.58
C GLU A 241 8.70 1.95 -7.36
N VAL A 242 7.99 2.35 -8.41
CA VAL A 242 6.94 3.38 -8.39
C VAL A 242 5.74 2.88 -9.17
N PHE A 243 4.54 3.12 -8.65
CA PHE A 243 3.29 2.95 -9.36
C PHE A 243 2.71 4.30 -9.75
N ILE A 244 2.55 4.53 -11.05
CA ILE A 244 1.91 5.74 -11.59
C ILE A 244 0.41 5.48 -11.69
N ASN A 245 -0.38 6.27 -10.99
CA ASN A 245 -1.84 6.18 -11.07
C ASN A 245 -2.33 6.85 -12.36
N ARG A 246 -2.71 6.06 -13.37
CA ARG A 246 -3.16 6.57 -14.68
C ARG A 246 -4.56 7.21 -14.66
N HIS A 247 -5.34 6.97 -13.61
CA HIS A 247 -6.60 7.67 -13.38
C HIS A 247 -6.38 9.05 -12.77
N ARG A 248 -5.29 9.22 -11.99
CA ARG A 248 -4.96 10.40 -11.21
C ARG A 248 -3.44 10.57 -11.11
N PRO A 249 -2.73 10.87 -12.23
CA PRO A 249 -1.26 10.86 -12.28
C PRO A 249 -0.59 11.78 -11.26
N ALA A 250 -1.27 12.88 -10.89
CA ALA A 250 -0.82 13.78 -9.84
C ALA A 250 -0.57 13.06 -8.49
N VAL A 251 -1.22 11.90 -8.25
CA VAL A 251 -1.09 11.13 -7.02
C VAL A 251 -0.55 9.74 -7.37
N SER A 252 0.75 9.55 -7.23
CA SER A 252 1.43 8.29 -7.52
C SER A 252 2.10 7.74 -6.26
N TRP A 253 2.53 6.49 -6.29
CA TRP A 253 3.03 5.81 -5.10
C TRP A 253 4.45 5.30 -5.29
N GLN A 254 5.39 5.77 -4.44
CA GLN A 254 6.70 5.18 -4.26
C GLN A 254 6.54 3.90 -3.44
N TRP A 255 6.68 2.78 -4.10
CA TRP A 255 6.60 1.46 -3.51
C TRP A 255 7.92 1.06 -2.84
N SER A 256 8.31 -0.20 -2.95
CA SER A 256 9.50 -0.73 -2.29
C SER A 256 10.80 -0.02 -2.73
N THR A 257 11.73 0.07 -1.81
CA THR A 257 13.15 0.36 -2.06
C THR A 257 13.96 -0.62 -1.22
N VAL A 258 14.67 -1.51 -1.89
CA VAL A 258 15.39 -2.63 -1.27
C VAL A 258 16.83 -2.63 -1.68
N VAL A 259 17.72 -2.94 -0.75
CA VAL A 259 19.14 -3.26 -1.02
C VAL A 259 19.43 -4.62 -0.40
N LEU A 260 19.89 -5.56 -1.21
CA LEU A 260 20.20 -6.91 -0.76
C LEU A 260 21.32 -6.86 0.33
N PRO A 261 21.27 -7.74 1.33
CA PRO A 261 22.20 -7.72 2.47
C PRO A 261 23.67 -7.63 2.07
N ALA A 262 24.09 -8.41 1.05
CA ALA A 262 25.49 -8.40 0.56
C ALA A 262 25.96 -7.05 -0.04
N HIS A 263 25.02 -6.17 -0.37
CA HIS A 263 25.28 -4.89 -1.04
C HIS A 263 24.95 -3.66 -0.17
N ARG A 264 24.51 -3.86 1.09
CA ARG A 264 24.22 -2.75 2.02
C ARG A 264 25.45 -1.91 2.34
N GLY A 265 25.26 -0.67 2.77
CA GLY A 265 26.34 0.27 3.07
C GLY A 265 27.01 0.93 1.86
N ARG A 266 26.63 0.58 0.62
CA ARG A 266 27.20 1.06 -0.65
C ARG A 266 26.43 2.22 -1.29
N ARG A 267 25.48 2.84 -0.57
CA ARG A 267 24.63 3.96 -1.03
C ARG A 267 23.65 3.61 -2.17
N ILE A 268 23.42 2.33 -2.45
CA ILE A 268 22.57 1.86 -3.56
C ILE A 268 21.13 2.38 -3.41
N GLY A 269 20.56 2.41 -2.20
CA GLY A 269 19.22 2.94 -1.98
C GLY A 269 19.03 4.39 -2.45
N ARG A 270 20.00 5.27 -2.15
CA ARG A 270 20.02 6.65 -2.67
C ARG A 270 20.17 6.69 -4.18
N TRP A 271 21.07 5.88 -4.72
CA TRP A 271 21.37 5.83 -6.14
C TRP A 271 20.15 5.42 -6.99
N VAL A 272 19.46 4.32 -6.63
CA VAL A 272 18.26 3.87 -7.36
C VAL A 272 17.11 4.86 -7.24
N LYS A 273 16.92 5.50 -6.04
CA LYS A 273 15.90 6.54 -5.86
C LYS A 273 16.18 7.79 -6.70
N ALA A 274 17.43 8.24 -6.74
CA ALA A 274 17.82 9.39 -7.57
C ALA A 274 17.65 9.10 -9.07
N ALA A 275 18.00 7.90 -9.51
CA ALA A 275 17.81 7.47 -10.91
C ALA A 275 16.30 7.37 -11.26
N MET A 276 15.46 6.86 -10.36
CA MET A 276 14.02 6.85 -10.54
C MET A 276 13.45 8.27 -10.63
N TRP A 277 13.85 9.17 -9.71
CA TRP A 277 13.43 10.57 -9.76
C TRP A 277 13.79 11.22 -11.09
N GLN A 278 15.02 11.06 -11.57
CA GLN A 278 15.48 11.62 -12.85
C GLN A 278 14.61 11.11 -14.01
N ARG A 279 14.30 9.82 -14.01
CA ARG A 279 13.44 9.21 -15.01
C ARG A 279 12.00 9.77 -14.95
N LEU A 280 11.38 9.80 -13.77
CA LEU A 280 10.03 10.34 -13.60
C LEU A 280 9.94 11.80 -14.07
N ARG A 281 10.94 12.64 -13.72
CA ARG A 281 10.98 14.03 -14.19
C ARG A 281 11.05 14.16 -15.72
N ALA A 282 11.68 13.19 -16.39
CA ALA A 282 11.85 13.20 -17.84
C ALA A 282 10.62 12.61 -18.58
N THR A 283 9.93 11.60 -17.99
CA THR A 283 8.91 10.83 -18.72
C THR A 283 7.50 11.00 -18.17
N GLU A 284 7.32 11.47 -16.94
CA GLU A 284 6.05 11.53 -16.21
C GLU A 284 5.84 12.93 -15.58
N PRO A 285 5.74 14.01 -16.41
CA PRO A 285 5.64 15.38 -15.90
C PRO A 285 4.36 15.65 -15.09
N ASP A 286 3.33 14.83 -15.29
CA ASP A 286 2.04 14.95 -14.58
C ASP A 286 2.08 14.38 -13.15
N VAL A 287 3.15 13.67 -12.76
CA VAL A 287 3.36 13.22 -11.38
C VAL A 287 3.82 14.40 -10.54
N THR A 288 2.92 14.98 -9.77
CA THR A 288 3.17 16.15 -8.91
C THR A 288 3.20 15.79 -7.42
N ALA A 289 2.73 14.60 -7.05
CA ALA A 289 2.84 14.06 -5.70
C ALA A 289 3.22 12.58 -5.75
N LEU A 290 4.28 12.23 -5.02
CA LEU A 290 4.71 10.86 -4.84
C LEU A 290 4.58 10.51 -3.35
N GLN A 291 3.66 9.62 -3.03
CA GLN A 291 3.40 9.16 -1.66
C GLN A 291 4.21 7.91 -1.35
N THR A 292 4.54 7.71 -0.09
CA THR A 292 5.22 6.50 0.41
C THR A 292 4.88 6.27 1.88
N GLY A 293 4.90 5.00 2.30
CA GLY A 293 4.83 4.60 3.69
C GLY A 293 6.11 3.88 4.12
N ASN A 294 6.50 4.05 5.37
CA ASN A 294 7.62 3.33 5.96
C ASN A 294 7.35 3.06 7.43
N ALA A 295 7.71 1.85 7.89
CA ALA A 295 7.71 1.56 9.31
C ALA A 295 8.31 2.72 10.10
N ALA A 296 7.65 3.16 11.15
CA ALA A 296 8.16 4.24 12.01
C ALA A 296 9.51 3.88 12.66
N SER A 297 9.78 2.59 12.82
CA SER A 297 11.06 2.03 13.30
C SER A 297 12.17 2.03 12.23
N ASN A 298 11.84 2.18 10.92
CA ASN A 298 12.82 2.18 9.83
C ASN A 298 13.55 3.52 9.69
N ALA A 299 14.33 3.89 10.71
CA ALA A 299 15.04 5.17 10.75
C ALA A 299 15.96 5.39 9.53
N HIS A 300 16.51 4.31 8.95
CA HIS A 300 17.40 4.42 7.79
C HIS A 300 16.65 4.88 6.53
N MET A 301 15.51 4.28 6.21
CA MET A 301 14.72 4.64 5.04
C MET A 301 14.05 6.01 5.23
N LEU A 302 13.56 6.29 6.44
CA LEU A 302 13.01 7.61 6.78
C LEU A 302 14.05 8.72 6.58
N ALA A 303 15.30 8.51 7.00
CA ALA A 303 16.39 9.48 6.79
C ALA A 303 16.67 9.73 5.29
N ILE A 304 16.68 8.68 4.45
CA ILE A 304 16.85 8.82 2.99
C ILE A 304 15.69 9.60 2.38
N ASN A 305 14.46 9.31 2.79
CA ASN A 305 13.27 9.99 2.29
C ASN A 305 13.28 11.47 2.68
N ILE A 306 13.58 11.79 3.93
CA ILE A 306 13.68 13.19 4.41
C ILE A 306 14.77 13.95 3.63
N GLU A 307 15.96 13.35 3.45
CA GLU A 307 17.05 13.95 2.70
C GLU A 307 16.66 14.21 1.24
N MET A 308 15.86 13.33 0.62
CA MET A 308 15.32 13.49 -0.72
C MET A 308 14.24 14.59 -0.81
N GLY A 309 13.63 14.98 0.31
CA GLY A 309 12.59 16.01 0.37
C GLY A 309 11.18 15.50 0.66
N PHE A 310 11.00 14.22 0.97
CA PHE A 310 9.72 13.71 1.47
C PHE A 310 9.35 14.39 2.79
N LYS A 311 8.11 14.79 2.92
CA LYS A 311 7.55 15.42 4.12
C LYS A 311 6.52 14.48 4.76
N PRO A 312 6.60 14.22 6.06
CA PRO A 312 5.60 13.45 6.79
C PRO A 312 4.19 14.03 6.58
N THR A 313 3.21 13.17 6.39
CA THR A 313 1.80 13.53 6.24
C THR A 313 0.94 12.89 7.33
N HIS A 314 0.82 11.57 7.34
CA HIS A 314 -0.06 10.83 8.24
C HIS A 314 0.72 9.73 8.95
N MET A 315 0.25 9.37 10.15
CA MET A 315 0.64 8.12 10.81
C MET A 315 -0.45 7.09 10.60
N MET A 316 -0.08 5.93 10.10
CA MET A 316 -0.95 4.77 10.02
C MET A 316 -0.71 3.86 11.22
N GLY A 317 -1.75 3.23 11.70
CA GLY A 317 -1.69 2.18 12.71
C GLY A 317 -2.10 0.84 12.13
N CYS A 318 -1.49 -0.21 12.66
CA CYS A 318 -1.85 -1.56 12.36
C CYS A 318 -2.12 -2.30 13.68
N TRP A 319 -3.37 -2.69 13.86
CA TRP A 319 -3.83 -3.42 15.05
C TRP A 319 -4.05 -4.88 14.68
N GLN A 320 -3.65 -5.77 15.57
CA GLN A 320 -3.82 -7.21 15.37
C GLN A 320 -4.58 -7.85 16.53
N ALA A 321 -5.46 -8.78 16.21
CA ALA A 321 -6.21 -9.59 17.16
C ALA A 321 -6.65 -10.91 16.55
N ASP A 322 -6.94 -11.89 17.39
CA ASP A 322 -7.71 -13.05 16.98
C ASP A 322 -9.11 -12.64 16.56
N LEU A 323 -9.60 -13.23 15.47
CA LEU A 323 -10.92 -12.95 14.92
C LEU A 323 -12.03 -13.19 15.96
N GLU A 324 -11.93 -14.24 16.77
CA GLU A 324 -12.89 -14.59 17.83
C GLU A 324 -12.95 -13.53 18.94
N VAL A 325 -11.81 -12.89 19.26
CA VAL A 325 -11.75 -11.79 20.25
C VAL A 325 -12.59 -10.61 19.75
N LEU A 326 -12.40 -10.22 18.49
CA LEU A 326 -13.14 -9.12 17.88
C LEU A 326 -14.65 -9.42 17.80
N GLU A 327 -15.05 -10.62 17.37
CA GLU A 327 -16.47 -11.04 17.33
C GLU A 327 -17.12 -11.01 18.73
N THR A 328 -16.41 -11.53 19.73
CA THR A 328 -16.88 -11.51 21.11
C THR A 328 -17.05 -10.10 21.66
N ALA A 329 -16.12 -9.21 21.35
CA ALA A 329 -16.20 -7.81 21.78
C ALA A 329 -17.34 -7.05 21.08
N LEU A 330 -17.56 -7.29 19.78
CA LEU A 330 -18.67 -6.68 19.02
C LEU A 330 -20.03 -7.15 19.53
N SER A 331 -20.21 -8.44 19.82
CA SER A 331 -21.48 -8.98 20.34
C SER A 331 -21.91 -8.42 21.70
N ARG A 332 -20.98 -7.84 22.47
CA ARG A 332 -21.26 -7.16 23.74
C ARG A 332 -21.67 -5.70 23.57
N ARG A 333 -21.50 -5.13 22.37
CA ARG A 333 -21.87 -3.74 22.04
C ARG A 333 -23.24 -3.62 21.40
N GLU A 334 -23.85 -4.75 20.94
CA GLU A 334 -25.23 -4.84 20.48
C GLU A 334 -26.22 -4.85 21.66
#